data_f3d05045ad39045a7485c40e1bc887d1
#
_entry.id   f3d05045ad39045a7485c40e1bc887d1
#
_cell.length_a   1.000
_cell.length_b   1.000
_cell.length_c   1.000
_cell.angle_alpha   90.00
_cell.angle_beta   90.00
_cell.angle_gamma   90.00
#
_symmetry.space_group_name_H-M   'P 1'
#
loop_
_entity.id
_entity.type
_entity.pdbx_description
1 polymer ?
#
loop_
_entity_poly.entity_id
_entity_poly.type
_entity_poly.pdbx_seq_one_letter_code
_entity_poly.pdbx_strand_id
1 'polypeptide(L)'
;MSEMAMLIDGTSCIGCKACLAACKQENGLATDNNYLKMHPVEFLNDHYVRYYAHVSCRHCSEPQCAAVCPVGAIKRTDDGVVLHNELLCMGCQVCAAVCPYAAMRIMNNGLVGKCTLCQERISSGLSPACVSVCPTGARVFDAKEKVVKLAREREIAAEKKGYKAQIEGLDNLSKVLTLLPGR
;
A
#
# COMPACT_ATOMS: atom_id res chain seq x y z
N MET A 1 -10.48 -19.47 4.90
CA MET A 1 -10.58 -18.07 5.40
C MET A 1 -10.70 -17.18 4.16
N SER A 2 -11.57 -16.17 4.17
CA SER A 2 -11.68 -15.22 3.06
C SER A 2 -10.36 -14.46 2.87
N GLU A 3 -9.96 -14.25 1.62
CA GLU A 3 -8.78 -13.45 1.29
C GLU A 3 -8.98 -12.01 1.79
N MET A 4 -8.03 -11.50 2.56
CA MET A 4 -8.07 -10.12 3.07
C MET A 4 -7.41 -9.16 2.09
N ALA A 5 -7.94 -7.95 1.96
CA ALA A 5 -7.42 -6.90 1.10
C ALA A 5 -7.46 -5.53 1.76
N MET A 6 -6.69 -4.58 1.22
CA MET A 6 -6.66 -3.20 1.66
C MET A 6 -7.12 -2.28 0.53
N LEU A 7 -8.01 -1.34 0.83
CA LEU A 7 -8.31 -0.19 -0.03
C LEU A 7 -7.50 1.02 0.45
N ILE A 8 -6.93 1.74 -0.49
CA ILE A 8 -6.35 3.07 -0.29
C ILE A 8 -7.10 4.04 -1.19
N ASP A 9 -7.93 4.86 -0.60
CA ASP A 9 -8.78 5.82 -1.29
C ASP A 9 -8.15 7.21 -1.28
N GLY A 10 -7.53 7.58 -2.40
CA GLY A 10 -6.93 8.90 -2.58
C GLY A 10 -7.96 10.04 -2.65
N THR A 11 -9.21 9.74 -2.98
CA THR A 11 -10.29 10.75 -3.09
C THR A 11 -10.76 11.24 -1.71
N SER A 12 -10.67 10.37 -0.70
CA SER A 12 -11.03 10.67 0.69
C SER A 12 -9.83 11.05 1.56
N CYS A 13 -8.61 10.98 1.01
CA CYS A 13 -7.39 11.26 1.76
C CYS A 13 -7.13 12.75 1.90
N ILE A 14 -7.02 13.23 3.15
CA ILE A 14 -6.72 14.65 3.48
C ILE A 14 -5.22 14.95 3.66
N GLY A 15 -4.34 13.97 3.45
CA GLY A 15 -2.89 14.17 3.55
C GLY A 15 -2.33 14.37 4.96
N CYS A 16 -3.06 14.01 6.01
CA CYS A 16 -2.68 14.23 7.41
C CYS A 16 -1.42 13.46 7.88
N LYS A 17 -0.94 12.49 7.08
CA LYS A 17 0.24 11.66 7.34
C LYS A 17 0.19 10.76 8.60
N ALA A 18 -0.94 10.67 9.29
CA ALA A 18 -1.09 9.80 10.47
C ALA A 18 -0.71 8.34 10.16
N CYS A 19 -1.06 7.84 8.97
CA CYS A 19 -0.69 6.50 8.52
C CYS A 19 0.83 6.29 8.36
N LEU A 20 1.60 7.35 8.03
CA LEU A 20 3.06 7.28 7.98
C LEU A 20 3.64 7.14 9.39
N ALA A 21 3.17 7.97 10.32
CA ALA A 21 3.61 7.94 11.72
C ALA A 21 3.30 6.59 12.37
N ALA A 22 2.06 6.09 12.21
CA ALA A 22 1.66 4.78 12.73
C ALA A 22 2.48 3.62 12.12
N CYS A 23 2.79 3.67 10.82
CA CYS A 23 3.61 2.66 10.17
C CYS A 23 5.04 2.66 10.70
N LYS A 24 5.61 3.83 10.97
CA LYS A 24 6.94 3.95 11.59
C LYS A 24 6.96 3.38 13.00
N GLN A 25 6.00 3.76 13.83
CA GLN A 25 5.86 3.28 15.19
C GLN A 25 5.72 1.76 15.26
N GLU A 26 4.84 1.22 14.43
CA GLU A 26 4.55 -0.22 14.39
C GLU A 26 5.75 -1.06 13.97
N ASN A 27 6.57 -0.56 13.04
CA ASN A 27 7.71 -1.30 12.47
C ASN A 27 9.06 -0.84 13.05
N GLY A 28 9.10 -0.04 14.10
CA GLY A 28 10.33 0.44 14.73
C GLY A 28 11.27 1.20 13.78
N LEU A 29 10.71 1.93 12.80
CA LEU A 29 11.52 2.56 11.76
C LEU A 29 12.19 3.84 12.27
N ALA A 30 13.46 4.01 11.96
CA ALA A 30 14.20 5.27 12.19
C ALA A 30 13.53 6.45 11.46
N THR A 31 13.85 7.67 11.89
CA THR A 31 13.17 8.91 11.42
C THR A 31 13.18 9.05 9.90
N ASP A 32 14.26 8.67 9.23
CA ASP A 32 14.40 8.82 7.77
C ASP A 32 13.88 7.62 6.97
N ASN A 33 13.62 6.51 7.64
CA ASN A 33 13.12 5.29 7.02
C ASN A 33 11.58 5.29 6.89
N ASN A 34 11.06 4.83 5.76
CA ASN A 34 9.62 4.77 5.52
C ASN A 34 9.25 3.58 4.64
N TYR A 35 8.30 2.75 5.08
CA TYR A 35 7.73 1.69 4.25
C TYR A 35 6.64 2.19 3.29
N LEU A 36 6.07 3.34 3.55
CA LEU A 36 5.12 3.97 2.65
C LEU A 36 5.49 5.45 2.44
N LYS A 37 5.18 5.97 1.25
CA LYS A 37 5.31 7.40 0.93
C LYS A 37 3.96 7.94 0.49
N MET A 38 3.82 9.24 0.62
CA MET A 38 2.65 9.99 0.19
C MET A 38 3.13 11.25 -0.51
N HIS A 39 2.63 11.47 -1.72
CA HIS A 39 2.98 12.62 -2.53
C HIS A 39 1.73 13.41 -2.87
N PRO A 40 1.71 14.74 -2.68
CA PRO A 40 0.65 15.55 -3.23
C PRO A 40 0.73 15.50 -4.75
N VAL A 41 -0.43 15.36 -5.38
CA VAL A 41 -0.62 15.46 -6.83
C VAL A 41 -1.64 16.55 -7.07
N GLU A 42 -1.28 17.50 -7.92
CA GLU A 42 -2.08 18.66 -8.22
C GLU A 42 -2.18 18.82 -9.75
N PHE A 43 -3.38 19.08 -10.22
CA PHE A 43 -3.60 19.41 -11.62
C PHE A 43 -4.82 20.32 -11.78
N LEU A 44 -4.84 21.09 -12.86
CA LEU A 44 -5.92 21.96 -13.23
C LEU A 44 -6.58 21.38 -14.49
N ASN A 45 -7.84 20.97 -14.32
CA ASN A 45 -8.75 20.73 -15.44
C ASN A 45 -9.78 21.86 -15.41
N ASP A 46 -11.07 21.54 -15.54
CA ASP A 46 -12.17 22.51 -15.31
C ASP A 46 -12.18 23.02 -13.87
N HIS A 47 -11.59 22.25 -12.94
CA HIS A 47 -11.43 22.60 -11.53
C HIS A 47 -10.03 22.23 -11.05
N TYR A 48 -9.55 22.92 -10.01
CA TYR A 48 -8.32 22.54 -9.30
C TYR A 48 -8.55 21.25 -8.51
N VAL A 49 -7.77 20.24 -8.82
CA VAL A 49 -7.82 18.93 -8.13
C VAL A 49 -6.51 18.71 -7.39
N ARG A 50 -6.62 18.41 -6.10
CA ARG A 50 -5.50 17.97 -5.28
C ARG A 50 -5.85 16.68 -4.57
N TYR A 51 -4.97 15.69 -4.70
CA TYR A 51 -5.08 14.45 -3.96
C TYR A 51 -3.70 13.96 -3.52
N TYR A 52 -3.67 12.88 -2.74
CA TYR A 52 -2.42 12.30 -2.27
C TYR A 52 -2.23 10.91 -2.85
N ALA A 53 -1.22 10.76 -3.72
CA ALA A 53 -0.81 9.47 -4.23
C ALA A 53 -0.02 8.70 -3.16
N HIS A 54 -0.42 7.46 -2.92
CA HIS A 54 0.20 6.59 -1.94
C HIS A 54 1.08 5.55 -2.63
N VAL A 55 2.36 5.48 -2.23
CA VAL A 55 3.31 4.48 -2.70
C VAL A 55 3.65 3.54 -1.56
N SER A 56 3.20 2.29 -1.68
CA SER A 56 3.46 1.20 -0.73
C SER A 56 3.43 -0.14 -1.45
N CYS A 57 3.92 -1.20 -0.80
CA CYS A 57 3.87 -2.55 -1.38
C CYS A 57 2.43 -2.97 -1.68
N ARG A 58 2.22 -3.55 -2.86
CA ARG A 58 0.91 -4.06 -3.31
C ARG A 58 0.68 -5.52 -2.91
N HIS A 59 1.69 -6.21 -2.37
CA HIS A 59 1.64 -7.64 -2.06
C HIS A 59 1.12 -8.47 -3.23
N CYS A 60 1.82 -8.34 -4.36
CA CYS A 60 1.47 -8.97 -5.65
C CYS A 60 1.29 -10.49 -5.51
N SER A 61 0.39 -11.08 -6.32
CA SER A 61 0.23 -12.53 -6.42
C SER A 61 1.48 -13.20 -7.03
N GLU A 62 2.10 -12.51 -7.99
CA GLU A 62 3.36 -12.90 -8.62
C GLU A 62 4.43 -11.83 -8.33
N PRO A 63 5.09 -11.89 -7.15
CA PRO A 63 5.99 -10.83 -6.74
C PRO A 63 7.34 -10.91 -7.46
N GLN A 64 7.54 -10.07 -8.48
CA GLN A 64 8.81 -10.00 -9.22
C GLN A 64 10.01 -9.77 -8.29
N CYS A 65 9.82 -9.01 -7.22
CA CYS A 65 10.86 -8.80 -6.22
C CYS A 65 11.31 -10.08 -5.50
N ALA A 66 10.42 -11.06 -5.34
CA ALA A 66 10.78 -12.36 -4.78
C ALA A 66 11.48 -13.23 -5.84
N ALA A 67 11.02 -13.20 -7.09
CA ALA A 67 11.58 -13.97 -8.19
C ALA A 67 13.06 -13.62 -8.46
N VAL A 68 13.44 -12.33 -8.32
CA VAL A 68 14.81 -11.88 -8.60
C VAL A 68 15.74 -11.88 -7.38
N CYS A 69 15.25 -12.25 -6.19
CA CYS A 69 16.06 -12.19 -4.98
C CYS A 69 17.06 -13.36 -4.92
N PRO A 70 18.37 -13.13 -5.08
CA PRO A 70 19.35 -14.21 -5.20
C PRO A 70 19.53 -15.02 -3.90
N VAL A 71 19.19 -14.41 -2.76
CA VAL A 71 19.32 -15.06 -1.43
C VAL A 71 17.96 -15.47 -0.86
N GLY A 72 16.86 -15.34 -1.60
CA GLY A 72 15.52 -15.71 -1.15
C GLY A 72 15.01 -14.91 0.07
N ALA A 73 15.53 -13.70 0.28
CA ALA A 73 15.12 -12.84 1.41
C ALA A 73 13.68 -12.33 1.29
N ILE A 74 13.08 -12.37 0.09
CA ILE A 74 11.70 -11.96 -0.14
C ILE A 74 10.88 -13.19 -0.50
N LYS A 75 9.79 -13.42 0.24
CA LYS A 75 8.90 -14.56 0.02
C LYS A 75 7.44 -14.13 0.10
N ARG A 76 6.59 -14.81 -0.65
CA ARG A 76 5.13 -14.72 -0.52
C ARG A 76 4.67 -15.82 0.42
N THR A 77 3.86 -15.46 1.41
CA THR A 77 3.25 -16.40 2.35
C THR A 77 2.00 -17.05 1.75
N ASP A 78 1.48 -18.13 2.36
CA ASP A 78 0.30 -18.85 1.88
C ASP A 78 -0.97 -17.98 1.90
N ASP A 79 -1.06 -17.05 2.86
CA ASP A 79 -2.12 -16.04 2.94
C ASP A 79 -1.89 -14.83 2.00
N GLY A 80 -0.85 -14.92 1.14
CA GLY A 80 -0.59 -14.01 0.03
C GLY A 80 0.13 -12.72 0.42
N VAL A 81 0.65 -12.59 1.63
CA VAL A 81 1.47 -11.45 2.03
C VAL A 81 2.90 -11.66 1.53
N VAL A 82 3.47 -10.62 0.93
CA VAL A 82 4.90 -10.66 0.54
C VAL A 82 5.71 -10.08 1.69
N LEU A 83 6.57 -10.87 2.29
CA LEU A 83 7.44 -10.49 3.40
C LEU A 83 8.90 -10.39 2.97
N HIS A 84 9.68 -9.62 3.70
CA HIS A 84 11.12 -9.45 3.54
C HIS A 84 11.81 -9.83 4.84
N ASN A 85 12.82 -10.70 4.76
CA ASN A 85 13.67 -11.07 5.88
C ASN A 85 14.99 -10.29 5.79
N GLU A 86 15.18 -9.34 6.69
CA GLU A 86 16.38 -8.50 6.75
C GLU A 86 17.66 -9.30 7.06
N LEU A 87 17.55 -10.40 7.82
CA LEU A 87 18.71 -11.22 8.19
C LEU A 87 19.32 -11.98 6.99
N LEU A 88 18.52 -12.22 5.95
CA LEU A 88 18.99 -12.86 4.72
C LEU A 88 19.39 -11.82 3.66
N CYS A 89 18.99 -10.56 3.83
CA CYS A 89 19.19 -9.55 2.82
C CYS A 89 20.65 -9.11 2.70
N MET A 90 21.21 -9.20 1.50
CA MET A 90 22.58 -8.74 1.21
C MET A 90 22.65 -7.30 0.67
N GLY A 91 21.53 -6.58 0.59
CA GLY A 91 21.49 -5.18 0.17
C GLY A 91 21.73 -4.94 -1.33
N CYS A 92 21.62 -5.95 -2.20
CA CYS A 92 21.89 -5.81 -3.65
C CYS A 92 20.88 -4.91 -4.41
N GLN A 93 19.74 -4.59 -3.84
CA GLN A 93 18.72 -3.65 -4.33
C GLN A 93 18.03 -4.04 -5.67
N VAL A 94 18.31 -5.20 -6.25
CA VAL A 94 17.68 -5.65 -7.51
C VAL A 94 16.14 -5.66 -7.39
N CYS A 95 15.61 -6.04 -6.23
CA CYS A 95 14.17 -6.01 -5.95
C CYS A 95 13.57 -4.60 -6.02
N ALA A 96 14.34 -3.55 -5.75
CA ALA A 96 13.89 -2.17 -5.90
C ALA A 96 13.84 -1.76 -7.38
N ALA A 97 14.78 -2.23 -8.19
CA ALA A 97 14.83 -1.94 -9.62
C ALA A 97 13.67 -2.57 -10.41
N VAL A 98 13.22 -3.78 -10.02
CA VAL A 98 12.15 -4.49 -10.73
C VAL A 98 10.74 -4.18 -10.22
N CYS A 99 10.59 -3.43 -9.13
CA CYS A 99 9.28 -3.15 -8.55
C CYS A 99 8.51 -2.11 -9.38
N PRO A 100 7.41 -2.48 -10.08
CA PRO A 100 6.68 -1.54 -10.92
C PRO A 100 5.98 -0.42 -10.13
N TYR A 101 5.80 -0.63 -8.81
CA TYR A 101 5.16 0.33 -7.92
C TYR A 101 6.16 1.19 -7.14
N ALA A 102 7.46 1.06 -7.38
CA ALA A 102 8.52 1.71 -6.62
C ALA A 102 8.33 1.60 -5.09
N ALA A 103 7.85 0.43 -4.64
CA ALA A 103 7.43 0.21 -3.25
C ALA A 103 8.57 -0.25 -2.32
N MET A 104 9.70 -0.67 -2.89
CA MET A 104 10.90 -1.00 -2.12
C MET A 104 11.60 0.27 -1.67
N ARG A 105 12.08 0.28 -0.43
CA ARG A 105 12.81 1.39 0.17
C ARG A 105 14.23 0.96 0.51
N ILE A 106 15.20 1.77 0.14
CA ILE A 106 16.56 1.61 0.62
C ILE A 106 16.62 2.28 1.98
N MET A 107 16.98 1.52 3.00
CA MET A 107 17.03 1.94 4.39
C MET A 107 18.42 2.50 4.70
N ASN A 108 18.57 3.21 5.82
CA ASN A 108 19.84 3.83 6.22
C ASN A 108 20.97 2.81 6.43
N ASN A 109 20.64 1.56 6.72
CA ASN A 109 21.59 0.45 6.83
C ASN A 109 21.97 -0.18 5.47
N GLY A 110 21.52 0.38 4.35
CA GLY A 110 21.76 -0.12 3.01
C GLY A 110 20.89 -1.32 2.59
N LEU A 111 20.12 -1.88 3.51
CA LEU A 111 19.18 -2.96 3.20
C LEU A 111 17.90 -2.41 2.59
N VAL A 112 17.07 -3.32 2.10
CA VAL A 112 15.77 -2.96 1.54
C VAL A 112 14.67 -3.16 2.58
N GLY A 113 13.73 -2.22 2.64
CA GLY A 113 12.54 -2.33 3.47
C GLY A 113 11.25 -2.12 2.65
N LYS A 114 10.15 -2.66 3.11
CA LYS A 114 8.84 -2.52 2.47
C LYS A 114 7.69 -2.75 3.45
N CYS A 115 6.49 -2.36 3.07
CA CYS A 115 5.29 -2.68 3.84
C CYS A 115 5.20 -4.19 4.12
N THR A 116 4.91 -4.55 5.37
CA THR A 116 4.71 -5.93 5.85
C THR A 116 3.23 -6.32 5.88
N LEU A 117 2.34 -5.42 5.48
CA LEU A 117 0.88 -5.48 5.71
C LEU A 117 0.53 -5.59 7.21
N CYS A 118 1.48 -5.28 8.09
CA CYS A 118 1.36 -5.49 9.54
C CYS A 118 0.97 -6.93 9.89
N GLN A 119 1.67 -7.92 9.30
CA GLN A 119 1.33 -9.35 9.41
C GLN A 119 1.10 -9.81 10.85
N GLU A 120 1.93 -9.36 11.80
CA GLU A 120 1.79 -9.71 13.21
C GLU A 120 0.48 -9.20 13.82
N ARG A 121 0.06 -7.97 13.48
CA ARG A 121 -1.23 -7.44 13.90
C ARG A 121 -2.39 -8.23 13.32
N ILE A 122 -2.32 -8.51 12.02
CA ILE A 122 -3.35 -9.28 11.31
C ILE A 122 -3.49 -10.68 11.91
N SER A 123 -2.37 -11.35 12.18
CA SER A 123 -2.37 -12.68 12.85
C SER A 123 -2.98 -12.64 14.26
N SER A 124 -2.93 -11.48 14.91
CA SER A 124 -3.57 -11.24 16.22
C SER A 124 -5.01 -10.71 16.10
N GLY A 125 -5.62 -10.72 14.91
CA GLY A 125 -6.98 -10.25 14.66
C GLY A 125 -7.13 -8.72 14.64
N LEU A 126 -6.03 -7.97 14.59
CA LEU A 126 -6.03 -6.51 14.56
C LEU A 126 -5.91 -5.98 13.12
N SER A 127 -6.46 -4.81 12.87
CA SER A 127 -6.25 -4.11 11.60
C SER A 127 -4.83 -3.57 11.49
N PRO A 128 -4.29 -3.43 10.25
CA PRO A 128 -3.00 -2.75 10.02
C PRO A 128 -2.96 -1.37 10.68
N ALA A 129 -1.83 -0.99 11.28
CA ALA A 129 -1.69 0.26 12.03
C ALA A 129 -2.10 1.50 11.23
N CYS A 130 -1.77 1.55 9.94
CA CYS A 130 -2.14 2.66 9.05
C CYS A 130 -3.65 2.75 8.77
N VAL A 131 -4.40 1.67 8.93
CA VAL A 131 -5.87 1.62 8.83
C VAL A 131 -6.48 2.14 10.12
N SER A 132 -6.02 1.64 11.26
CA SER A 132 -6.56 1.98 12.59
C SER A 132 -6.51 3.48 12.92
N VAL A 133 -5.56 4.22 12.34
CA VAL A 133 -5.37 5.66 12.63
C VAL A 133 -5.92 6.59 11.54
N CYS A 134 -6.55 6.05 10.48
CA CYS A 134 -7.01 6.88 9.39
C CYS A 134 -8.31 7.62 9.75
N PRO A 135 -8.30 8.95 9.96
CA PRO A 135 -9.46 9.67 10.46
C PRO A 135 -10.60 9.79 9.44
N THR A 136 -10.28 9.69 8.14
CA THR A 136 -11.26 9.80 7.06
C THR A 136 -11.73 8.44 6.54
N GLY A 137 -11.20 7.33 7.07
CA GLY A 137 -11.45 6.01 6.52
C GLY A 137 -10.94 5.83 5.06
N ALA A 138 -9.98 6.64 4.64
CA ALA A 138 -9.34 6.49 3.33
C ALA A 138 -8.55 5.18 3.20
N ARG A 139 -8.20 4.55 4.32
CA ARG A 139 -7.63 3.21 4.36
C ARG A 139 -8.59 2.25 5.02
N VAL A 140 -8.91 1.17 4.32
CA VAL A 140 -9.82 0.12 4.80
C VAL A 140 -9.14 -1.23 4.61
N PHE A 141 -9.31 -2.12 5.58
CA PHE A 141 -8.82 -3.50 5.51
C PHE A 141 -9.94 -4.44 5.93
N ASP A 142 -10.38 -5.31 5.02
CA ASP A 142 -11.47 -6.25 5.24
C ASP A 142 -11.34 -7.42 4.24
N ALA A 143 -12.30 -8.34 4.24
CA ALA A 143 -12.43 -9.37 3.22
C ALA A 143 -12.45 -8.73 1.80
N LYS A 144 -11.74 -9.36 0.87
CA LYS A 144 -11.50 -8.81 -0.48
C LYS A 144 -12.81 -8.44 -1.19
N GLU A 145 -13.85 -9.26 -1.06
CA GLU A 145 -15.15 -9.00 -1.68
C GLU A 145 -15.78 -7.71 -1.16
N LYS A 146 -15.70 -7.47 0.16
CA LYS A 146 -16.19 -6.23 0.77
C LYS A 146 -15.38 -5.02 0.35
N VAL A 147 -14.06 -5.17 0.28
CA VAL A 147 -13.14 -4.10 -0.15
C VAL A 147 -13.40 -3.72 -1.61
N VAL A 148 -13.58 -4.69 -2.50
CA VAL A 148 -13.91 -4.45 -3.91
C VAL A 148 -15.26 -3.76 -4.04
N LYS A 149 -16.28 -4.23 -3.30
CA LYS A 149 -17.60 -3.60 -3.29
C LYS A 149 -17.52 -2.14 -2.84
N LEU A 150 -16.86 -1.89 -1.72
CA LEU A 150 -16.68 -0.53 -1.20
C LEU A 150 -15.92 0.38 -2.18
N ALA A 151 -14.87 -0.14 -2.85
CA ALA A 151 -14.12 0.63 -3.83
C ALA A 151 -15.03 1.09 -4.99
N ARG A 152 -15.88 0.19 -5.53
CA ARG A 152 -16.85 0.51 -6.59
C ARG A 152 -17.93 1.50 -6.13
N GLU A 153 -18.44 1.35 -4.91
CA GLU A 153 -19.40 2.29 -4.34
C GLU A 153 -18.82 3.71 -4.24
N ARG A 154 -17.56 3.82 -3.83
CA ARG A 154 -16.85 5.10 -3.74
C ARG A 154 -16.52 5.69 -5.11
N GLU A 155 -16.15 4.86 -6.08
CA GLU A 155 -15.95 5.26 -7.48
C GLU A 155 -17.23 5.90 -8.04
N ILE A 156 -18.35 5.21 -7.93
CA ILE A 156 -19.69 5.72 -8.36
C ILE A 156 -20.06 7.02 -7.62
N ALA A 157 -19.76 7.08 -6.31
CA ALA A 157 -20.06 8.28 -5.53
C ALA A 157 -19.19 9.49 -5.94
N ALA A 158 -17.95 9.25 -6.36
CA ALA A 158 -17.06 10.28 -6.89
C ALA A 158 -17.58 10.79 -8.26
N GLU A 159 -17.98 9.89 -9.15
CA GLU A 159 -18.57 10.24 -10.46
C GLU A 159 -19.83 11.07 -10.33
N LYS A 160 -20.73 10.72 -9.40
CA LYS A 160 -21.95 11.51 -9.11
C LYS A 160 -21.65 12.93 -8.65
N LYS A 161 -20.49 13.17 -8.08
CA LYS A 161 -19.99 14.51 -7.67
C LYS A 161 -19.23 15.24 -8.79
N GLY A 162 -19.19 14.66 -10.01
CA GLY A 162 -18.48 15.23 -11.15
C GLY A 162 -16.99 14.94 -11.18
N TYR A 163 -16.50 14.03 -10.34
CA TYR A 163 -15.10 13.61 -10.34
C TYR A 163 -14.96 12.27 -11.06
N LYS A 164 -14.08 12.18 -12.02
CA LYS A 164 -13.66 10.86 -12.53
C LYS A 164 -12.83 10.17 -11.42
N ALA A 165 -13.10 8.91 -11.19
CA ALA A 165 -12.30 8.09 -10.28
C ALA A 165 -11.94 6.78 -10.98
N GLN A 166 -10.81 6.19 -10.61
CA GLN A 166 -10.32 4.95 -11.20
C GLN A 166 -9.77 4.04 -10.12
N ILE A 167 -10.19 2.77 -10.17
CA ILE A 167 -9.69 1.74 -9.26
C ILE A 167 -8.53 1.01 -9.93
N GLU A 168 -7.39 0.99 -9.28
CA GLU A 168 -6.22 0.18 -9.68
C GLU A 168 -6.11 -1.07 -8.80
N GLY A 169 -5.65 -2.17 -9.37
CA GLY A 169 -5.38 -3.42 -8.66
C GLY A 169 -6.56 -4.37 -8.55
N LEU A 170 -7.65 -4.16 -9.34
CA LEU A 170 -8.80 -5.07 -9.40
C LEU A 170 -8.52 -6.40 -10.09
N ASP A 171 -7.46 -6.48 -10.83
CA ASP A 171 -7.04 -7.58 -11.71
C ASP A 171 -6.50 -8.83 -10.99
N ASN A 172 -6.87 -9.04 -9.74
CA ASN A 172 -6.42 -10.14 -8.87
C ASN A 172 -4.90 -10.21 -8.62
N LEU A 173 -4.12 -9.29 -9.18
CA LEU A 173 -2.66 -9.29 -9.05
C LEU A 173 -2.14 -8.64 -7.78
N SER A 174 -3.01 -8.03 -6.96
CA SER A 174 -2.57 -7.38 -5.73
C SER A 174 -3.59 -7.46 -4.58
N LYS A 175 -3.07 -7.45 -3.36
CA LYS A 175 -3.88 -7.33 -2.14
C LYS A 175 -4.23 -5.89 -1.77
N VAL A 176 -3.70 -4.92 -2.48
CA VAL A 176 -3.92 -3.50 -2.21
C VAL A 176 -4.55 -2.84 -3.43
N LEU A 177 -5.79 -2.41 -3.28
CA LEU A 177 -6.53 -1.61 -4.25
C LEU A 177 -6.29 -0.13 -4.00
N THR A 178 -6.24 0.67 -5.05
CA THR A 178 -6.12 2.13 -4.92
C THR A 178 -7.21 2.80 -5.74
N LEU A 179 -7.98 3.68 -5.12
CA LEU A 179 -8.93 4.56 -5.79
C LEU A 179 -8.28 5.93 -5.93
N LEU A 180 -8.13 6.39 -7.15
CA LEU A 180 -7.50 7.66 -7.50
C LEU A 180 -8.48 8.54 -8.27
N PRO A 181 -8.44 9.87 -8.09
CA PRO A 181 -9.12 10.79 -9.01
C PRO A 181 -8.57 10.59 -10.42
N GLY A 182 -9.47 10.42 -11.40
CA GLY A 182 -9.13 10.38 -12.80
C GLY A 182 -8.69 11.76 -13.31
N ARG A 183 -7.86 11.76 -14.33
CA ARG A 183 -7.44 12.96 -15.07
C ARG A 183 -8.50 13.41 -16.05
#